data_027a742a4f6d6bbdef45aa9307f1590e
#
_entry.id   027a742a4f6d6bbdef45aa9307f1590e
#
_cell.length_a   1.000
_cell.length_b   1.000
_cell.length_c   1.000
_cell.angle_alpha   90.00
_cell.angle_beta   90.00
_cell.angle_gamma   90.00
#
_symmetry.space_group_name_H-M   'P 1'
#
loop_
_entity.id
_entity.type
_entity.pdbx_description
1 polymer ?
#
loop_
_entity_poly.entity_id
_entity_poly.type
_entity_poly.pdbx_seq_one_letter_code
_entity_poly.pdbx_strand_id
1 'polypeptide(L)'
;VPTRNRYGILGPIPKPEMEPETLAKKLTSHPLASKAENQIPVTAVVTNSTYDGVCYNAVAAEDLLGQTVDTIHFDEAWYGYAKFNPMYAGKFGMHKDDRPAENRPTVITTHSTHKLLAALSQASMIHIKNGKRPLDHALFNESFMMHASTSPQYSIIASLDVSSKMMDMGGCGLMQE
;
A
#
# COMPACT_ATOMS: atom_id res chain seq x y z
N VAL A 1 -6.22 -16.16 1.64
CA VAL A 1 -4.92 -16.85 1.64
C VAL A 1 -4.38 -16.84 0.21
N PRO A 2 -3.13 -16.49 -0.02
CA PRO A 2 -2.54 -16.53 -1.36
C PRO A 2 -2.58 -17.95 -1.91
N THR A 3 -2.77 -18.06 -3.22
CA THR A 3 -2.72 -19.33 -3.91
C THR A 3 -1.28 -19.78 -4.09
N ARG A 4 -1.07 -21.10 -4.28
CA ARG A 4 0.20 -21.65 -4.74
C ARG A 4 -0.04 -22.45 -6.02
N ASN A 5 0.85 -22.30 -6.99
CA ASN A 5 0.83 -23.14 -8.17
C ASN A 5 1.44 -24.53 -7.88
N ARG A 6 1.43 -25.42 -8.88
CA ARG A 6 2.00 -26.77 -8.77
C ARG A 6 3.48 -26.83 -8.38
N TYR A 7 4.22 -25.73 -8.52
CA TYR A 7 5.63 -25.62 -8.15
C TYR A 7 5.84 -24.97 -6.79
N GLY A 8 4.75 -24.67 -6.04
CA GLY A 8 4.81 -24.01 -4.74
C GLY A 8 5.01 -22.48 -4.79
N ILE A 9 5.04 -21.88 -5.98
CA ILE A 9 5.18 -20.44 -6.15
C ILE A 9 3.90 -19.75 -5.68
N LEU A 10 4.06 -18.71 -4.86
CA LEU A 10 2.94 -17.91 -4.36
C LEU A 10 2.34 -17.07 -5.49
N GLY A 11 1.03 -17.13 -5.63
CA GLY A 11 0.25 -16.25 -6.47
C GLY A 11 -0.47 -15.16 -5.65
N PRO A 12 -1.24 -14.31 -6.33
CA PRO A 12 -2.04 -13.29 -5.66
C PRO A 12 -3.11 -13.90 -4.76
N ILE A 13 -3.63 -13.09 -3.84
CA ILE A 13 -4.84 -13.42 -3.08
C ILE A 13 -6.01 -13.38 -4.08
N PRO A 14 -6.77 -14.47 -4.24
CA PRO A 14 -7.91 -14.49 -5.15
C PRO A 14 -9.01 -13.51 -4.70
N LYS A 15 -9.74 -12.95 -5.66
CA LYS A 15 -10.84 -12.03 -5.39
C LYS A 15 -11.84 -12.53 -4.32
N PRO A 16 -12.32 -13.79 -4.36
CA PRO A 16 -13.24 -14.30 -3.34
C PRO A 16 -12.71 -14.25 -1.91
N GLU A 17 -11.40 -14.26 -1.73
CA GLU A 17 -10.75 -14.14 -0.41
C GLU A 17 -10.82 -12.73 0.19
N MET A 18 -11.10 -11.73 -0.65
CA MET A 18 -11.23 -10.32 -0.25
C MET A 18 -12.71 -9.92 -0.04
N GLU A 19 -13.65 -10.79 -0.37
CA GLU A 19 -15.08 -10.51 -0.22
C GLU A 19 -15.50 -10.41 1.25
N PRO A 20 -16.37 -9.46 1.61
CA PRO A 20 -16.78 -9.21 2.99
C PRO A 20 -17.28 -10.45 3.72
N GLU A 21 -18.09 -11.28 3.06
CA GLU A 21 -18.62 -12.51 3.65
C GLU A 21 -17.53 -13.54 3.99
N THR A 22 -16.55 -13.68 3.08
CA THR A 22 -15.40 -14.58 3.29
C THR A 22 -14.53 -14.09 4.43
N LEU A 23 -14.28 -12.78 4.49
CA LEU A 23 -13.51 -12.15 5.57
C LEU A 23 -14.24 -12.32 6.91
N ALA A 24 -15.53 -12.06 6.97
CA ALA A 24 -16.33 -12.23 8.19
C ALA A 24 -16.26 -13.67 8.72
N LYS A 25 -16.43 -14.67 7.86
CA LYS A 25 -16.31 -16.09 8.24
C LYS A 25 -14.92 -16.42 8.80
N LYS A 26 -13.86 -15.92 8.17
CA LYS A 26 -12.48 -16.16 8.63
C LYS A 26 -12.19 -15.48 9.97
N LEU A 27 -12.66 -14.26 10.16
CA LEU A 27 -12.48 -13.53 11.42
C LEU A 27 -13.20 -14.25 12.56
N THR A 28 -14.46 -14.65 12.37
CA THR A 28 -15.24 -15.37 13.38
C THR A 28 -14.59 -16.70 13.77
N SER A 29 -13.98 -17.40 12.84
CA SER A 29 -13.33 -18.69 13.10
C SER A 29 -11.88 -18.57 13.59
N HIS A 30 -11.27 -17.37 13.53
CA HIS A 30 -9.86 -17.20 13.89
C HIS A 30 -9.67 -17.18 15.41
N PRO A 31 -8.75 -18.00 15.98
CA PRO A 31 -8.61 -18.15 17.44
C PRO A 31 -8.30 -16.85 18.20
N LEU A 32 -7.63 -15.88 17.58
CA LEU A 32 -7.33 -14.60 18.18
C LEU A 32 -8.50 -13.60 18.00
N ALA A 33 -9.07 -13.55 16.81
CA ALA A 33 -10.17 -12.61 16.53
C ALA A 33 -11.44 -12.95 17.31
N SER A 34 -11.72 -14.25 17.54
CA SER A 34 -12.87 -14.70 18.35
C SER A 34 -12.82 -14.25 19.81
N LYS A 35 -11.65 -13.84 20.31
CA LYS A 35 -11.43 -13.34 21.68
C LYS A 35 -11.48 -11.81 21.76
N ALA A 36 -11.54 -11.10 20.62
CA ALA A 36 -11.62 -9.66 20.59
C ALA A 36 -13.02 -9.19 20.99
N GLU A 37 -13.12 -8.11 21.76
CA GLU A 37 -14.40 -7.46 22.07
C GLU A 37 -15.12 -6.96 20.82
N ASN A 38 -14.33 -6.49 19.83
CA ASN A 38 -14.82 -6.10 18.53
C ASN A 38 -14.10 -6.89 17.44
N GLN A 39 -14.85 -7.63 16.65
CA GLN A 39 -14.34 -8.48 15.57
C GLN A 39 -14.27 -7.75 14.22
N ILE A 40 -14.53 -6.44 14.19
CA ILE A 40 -14.40 -5.64 12.96
C ILE A 40 -12.93 -5.29 12.75
N PRO A 41 -12.30 -5.73 11.65
CA PRO A 41 -10.91 -5.39 11.36
C PRO A 41 -10.80 -3.90 11.01
N VAL A 42 -9.78 -3.22 11.55
CA VAL A 42 -9.56 -1.80 11.29
C VAL A 42 -8.75 -1.60 10.01
N THR A 43 -7.79 -2.49 9.76
CA THR A 43 -6.81 -2.33 8.68
C THR A 43 -6.60 -3.65 7.94
N ALA A 44 -6.52 -3.57 6.61
CA ALA A 44 -6.02 -4.65 5.77
C ALA A 44 -4.63 -4.29 5.22
N VAL A 45 -3.70 -5.24 5.21
CA VAL A 45 -2.38 -5.10 4.59
C VAL A 45 -2.32 -5.99 3.35
N VAL A 46 -1.97 -5.40 2.22
CA VAL A 46 -1.88 -6.09 0.92
C VAL A 46 -0.52 -5.80 0.29
N THR A 47 0.27 -6.85 0.02
CA THR A 47 1.52 -6.70 -0.74
C THR A 47 1.20 -6.49 -2.22
N ASN A 48 1.60 -5.37 -2.78
CA ASN A 48 1.38 -4.95 -4.17
C ASN A 48 2.62 -4.20 -4.69
N SER A 49 3.43 -4.69 -5.59
CA SER A 49 3.38 -5.96 -6.32
C SER A 49 4.26 -7.05 -5.66
N THR A 50 4.15 -8.30 -6.17
CA THR A 50 5.07 -9.37 -5.80
C THR A 50 6.41 -9.22 -6.54
N TYR A 51 7.43 -10.00 -6.12
CA TYR A 51 8.72 -10.09 -6.82
C TYR A 51 8.60 -10.51 -8.28
N ASP A 52 7.58 -11.30 -8.60
CA ASP A 52 7.32 -11.80 -9.95
C ASP A 52 6.54 -10.79 -10.82
N GLY A 53 6.32 -9.58 -10.32
CA GLY A 53 5.61 -8.52 -11.02
C GLY A 53 4.09 -8.68 -11.04
N VAL A 54 3.52 -9.57 -10.23
CA VAL A 54 2.06 -9.70 -10.11
C VAL A 54 1.52 -8.54 -9.28
N CYS A 55 0.66 -7.73 -9.87
CA CYS A 55 0.02 -6.59 -9.22
C CYS A 55 -1.50 -6.75 -9.19
N TYR A 56 -2.12 -6.19 -8.14
CA TYR A 56 -3.57 -6.12 -8.02
C TYR A 56 -4.13 -4.96 -8.87
N ASN A 57 -5.39 -5.07 -9.21
CA ASN A 57 -6.20 -3.90 -9.49
C ASN A 57 -6.50 -3.23 -8.14
N ALA A 58 -5.78 -2.14 -7.82
CA ALA A 58 -5.88 -1.48 -6.52
C ALA A 58 -7.27 -0.88 -6.30
N VAL A 59 -7.90 -0.35 -7.35
CA VAL A 59 -9.28 0.17 -7.29
C VAL A 59 -10.24 -0.94 -6.85
N ALA A 60 -10.18 -2.10 -7.51
CA ALA A 60 -11.05 -3.22 -7.17
C ALA A 60 -10.76 -3.79 -5.77
N ALA A 61 -9.50 -3.80 -5.34
CA ALA A 61 -9.13 -4.21 -3.98
C ALA A 61 -9.65 -3.23 -2.93
N GLU A 62 -9.57 -1.91 -3.19
CA GLU A 62 -10.13 -0.88 -2.32
C GLU A 62 -11.66 -1.00 -2.22
N ASP A 63 -12.36 -1.26 -3.33
CA ASP A 63 -13.81 -1.42 -3.36
C ASP A 63 -14.29 -2.63 -2.54
N LEU A 64 -13.55 -3.73 -2.59
CA LEU A 64 -13.90 -4.94 -1.83
C LEU A 64 -13.54 -4.81 -0.35
N LEU A 65 -12.27 -4.52 -0.07
CA LEU A 65 -11.76 -4.46 1.30
C LEU A 65 -12.35 -3.29 2.08
N GLY A 66 -12.58 -2.14 1.42
CA GLY A 66 -13.17 -0.94 2.03
C GLY A 66 -14.59 -1.13 2.57
N GLN A 67 -15.28 -2.21 2.18
CA GLN A 67 -16.56 -2.60 2.78
C GLN A 67 -16.38 -3.22 4.18
N THR A 68 -15.20 -3.71 4.49
CA THR A 68 -14.91 -4.41 5.75
C THR A 68 -13.95 -3.64 6.65
N VAL A 69 -13.01 -2.87 6.07
CA VAL A 69 -12.00 -2.12 6.82
C VAL A 69 -12.09 -0.62 6.55
N ASP A 70 -11.59 0.18 7.49
CA ASP A 70 -11.50 1.63 7.32
C ASP A 70 -10.19 2.07 6.66
N THR A 71 -9.15 1.25 6.79
CA THR A 71 -7.81 1.55 6.28
C THR A 71 -7.25 0.38 5.48
N ILE A 72 -6.62 0.69 4.35
CA ILE A 72 -5.89 -0.29 3.56
C ILE A 72 -4.44 0.17 3.44
N HIS A 73 -3.52 -0.70 3.79
CA HIS A 73 -2.09 -0.48 3.59
C HIS A 73 -1.59 -1.35 2.44
N PHE A 74 -1.25 -0.74 1.32
CA PHE A 74 -0.54 -1.41 0.25
C PHE A 74 0.96 -1.35 0.53
N ASP A 75 1.56 -2.51 0.74
CA ASP A 75 3.02 -2.65 0.71
C ASP A 75 3.46 -2.68 -0.74
N GLU A 76 3.89 -1.54 -1.24
CA GLU A 76 4.34 -1.28 -2.60
C GLU A 76 5.86 -1.08 -2.67
N ALA A 77 6.59 -1.82 -1.84
CA ALA A 77 8.03 -1.66 -1.70
C ALA A 77 8.79 -1.72 -3.04
N TRP A 78 8.30 -2.49 -4.02
CA TRP A 78 8.89 -2.63 -5.36
C TRP A 78 8.20 -1.80 -6.43
N TYR A 79 7.20 -1.00 -6.11
CA TYR A 79 6.23 -0.53 -7.07
C TYR A 79 6.16 0.99 -7.22
N GLY A 80 7.14 1.72 -6.68
CA GLY A 80 7.16 3.19 -6.68
C GLY A 80 7.15 3.83 -8.08
N TYR A 81 7.57 3.11 -9.12
CA TYR A 81 7.56 3.56 -10.51
C TYR A 81 6.16 3.51 -11.19
N ALA A 82 5.21 2.77 -10.63
CA ALA A 82 3.93 2.47 -11.28
C ALA A 82 3.14 3.71 -11.69
N LYS A 83 3.16 4.77 -10.89
CA LYS A 83 2.48 6.04 -11.19
C LYS A 83 2.91 6.66 -12.52
N PHE A 84 4.14 6.43 -12.95
CA PHE A 84 4.77 7.11 -14.08
C PHE A 84 4.62 6.37 -15.41
N ASN A 85 3.97 5.19 -15.41
CA ASN A 85 3.68 4.44 -16.62
C ASN A 85 2.16 4.17 -16.72
N PRO A 86 1.50 4.58 -17.82
CA PRO A 86 0.05 4.42 -18.02
C PRO A 86 -0.45 2.98 -17.94
N MET A 87 0.41 2.00 -18.21
CA MET A 87 0.07 0.56 -18.12
C MET A 87 -0.40 0.16 -16.71
N TYR A 88 0.04 0.89 -15.68
CA TYR A 88 -0.30 0.63 -14.29
C TYR A 88 -1.44 1.49 -13.75
N ALA A 89 -2.16 2.22 -14.61
CA ALA A 89 -3.31 3.01 -14.18
C ALA A 89 -4.29 2.17 -13.36
N GLY A 90 -4.66 2.65 -12.17
CA GLY A 90 -5.56 1.94 -11.24
C GLY A 90 -4.97 0.70 -10.56
N LYS A 91 -3.67 0.40 -10.75
CA LYS A 91 -3.02 -0.78 -10.18
C LYS A 91 -2.10 -0.47 -8.99
N PHE A 92 -2.07 0.74 -8.49
CA PHE A 92 -1.28 1.18 -7.32
C PHE A 92 -2.14 1.99 -6.36
N GLY A 93 -1.82 1.99 -5.08
CA GLY A 93 -2.67 2.56 -4.02
C GLY A 93 -2.87 4.07 -4.11
N MET A 94 -1.87 4.83 -4.57
CA MET A 94 -1.97 6.27 -4.78
C MET A 94 -2.54 6.65 -6.17
N HIS A 95 -3.35 5.77 -6.79
CA HIS A 95 -4.07 6.10 -8.02
C HIS A 95 -5.01 7.30 -7.81
N LYS A 96 -5.37 7.97 -8.91
CA LYS A 96 -6.39 9.02 -8.88
C LYS A 96 -7.73 8.40 -8.49
N ASP A 97 -8.38 8.99 -7.50
CA ASP A 97 -9.68 8.56 -6.99
C ASP A 97 -10.56 9.80 -6.81
N ASP A 98 -11.53 9.93 -7.67
CA ASP A 98 -12.46 11.08 -7.70
C ASP A 98 -13.64 10.89 -6.73
N ARG A 99 -13.69 9.77 -5.98
CA ARG A 99 -14.73 9.55 -4.95
C ARG A 99 -14.53 10.52 -3.78
N PRO A 100 -15.61 11.04 -3.19
CA PRO A 100 -15.54 11.76 -1.92
C PRO A 100 -14.82 10.94 -0.83
N ALA A 101 -14.09 11.62 0.07
CA ALA A 101 -13.31 10.93 1.10
C ALA A 101 -14.15 10.00 1.99
N GLU A 102 -15.37 10.41 2.31
CA GLU A 102 -16.33 9.63 3.12
C GLU A 102 -16.76 8.31 2.47
N ASN A 103 -16.58 8.18 1.16
CA ASN A 103 -17.01 7.01 0.37
C ASN A 103 -15.86 6.06 0.00
N ARG A 104 -14.66 6.25 0.58
CA ARG A 104 -13.50 5.40 0.32
C ARG A 104 -12.73 5.08 1.60
N PRO A 105 -11.98 3.99 1.65
CA PRO A 105 -11.07 3.73 2.77
C PRO A 105 -9.91 4.75 2.77
N THR A 106 -9.30 4.95 3.94
CA THR A 106 -7.98 5.59 4.00
C THR A 106 -6.96 4.62 3.43
N VAL A 107 -6.12 5.09 2.51
CA VAL A 107 -5.09 4.27 1.88
C VAL A 107 -3.71 4.75 2.31
N ILE A 108 -2.89 3.81 2.75
CA ILE A 108 -1.48 4.01 3.05
C ILE A 108 -0.69 3.21 2.04
N THR A 109 0.38 3.77 1.47
CA THR A 109 1.35 3.01 0.68
C THR A 109 2.74 3.20 1.20
N THR A 110 3.55 2.15 1.18
CA THR A 110 4.96 2.20 1.52
C THR A 110 5.80 1.81 0.32
N HIS A 111 6.77 2.67 -0.03
CA HIS A 111 7.69 2.46 -1.12
C HIS A 111 9.12 2.36 -0.57
N SER A 112 9.86 1.34 -0.98
CA SER A 112 11.32 1.30 -0.84
C SER A 112 11.94 2.00 -2.04
N THR A 113 12.05 3.31 -1.98
CA THR A 113 12.50 4.15 -3.10
C THR A 113 13.88 3.74 -3.63
N HIS A 114 14.72 3.18 -2.74
CA HIS A 114 16.06 2.69 -3.09
C HIS A 114 16.07 1.43 -3.96
N LYS A 115 14.92 0.75 -4.14
CA LYS A 115 14.88 -0.52 -4.91
C LYS A 115 14.81 -0.30 -6.42
N LEU A 116 13.85 0.50 -6.86
CA LEU A 116 13.55 0.71 -8.28
C LEU A 116 13.50 2.17 -8.71
N LEU A 117 13.74 3.09 -7.81
CA LEU A 117 13.91 4.51 -8.10
C LEU A 117 15.32 4.96 -7.68
N ALA A 118 15.72 6.15 -8.11
CA ALA A 118 17.07 6.65 -7.90
C ALA A 118 17.26 7.24 -6.49
N ALA A 119 17.34 6.38 -5.47
CA ALA A 119 17.61 6.80 -4.10
C ALA A 119 18.69 5.94 -3.45
N LEU A 120 19.36 6.47 -2.42
CA LEU A 120 20.36 5.73 -1.64
C LEU A 120 19.71 4.57 -0.88
N SER A 121 20.49 3.53 -0.62
CA SER A 121 20.03 2.37 0.16
C SER A 121 19.38 2.79 1.47
N GLN A 122 18.32 2.10 1.88
CA GLN A 122 17.44 2.37 3.03
C GLN A 122 16.46 3.53 2.85
N ALA A 123 16.51 4.28 1.75
CA ALA A 123 15.53 5.31 1.46
C ALA A 123 14.13 4.71 1.22
N SER A 124 13.14 5.20 1.93
CA SER A 124 11.73 4.77 1.79
C SER A 124 10.78 5.94 1.98
N MET A 125 9.57 5.79 1.48
CA MET A 125 8.50 6.80 1.58
C MET A 125 7.21 6.15 2.04
N ILE A 126 6.43 6.90 2.80
CA ILE A 126 5.03 6.59 3.13
C ILE A 126 4.15 7.64 2.48
N HIS A 127 3.11 7.21 1.78
CA HIS A 127 2.10 8.08 1.20
C HIS A 127 0.74 7.75 1.82
N ILE A 128 -0.08 8.78 2.07
CA ILE A 128 -1.38 8.65 2.71
C ILE A 128 -2.42 9.38 1.87
N LYS A 129 -3.49 8.67 1.51
CA LYS A 129 -4.70 9.20 0.87
C LYS A 129 -5.85 9.04 1.86
N ASN A 130 -6.24 10.12 2.54
CA ASN A 130 -7.31 10.08 3.52
C ASN A 130 -8.66 9.68 2.90
N GLY A 131 -9.38 8.85 3.62
CA GLY A 131 -10.72 8.38 3.30
C GLY A 131 -11.71 8.64 4.44
N LYS A 132 -12.71 7.77 4.58
CA LYS A 132 -13.79 7.87 5.60
C LYS A 132 -13.28 7.96 7.04
N ARG A 133 -12.10 7.45 7.32
CA ARG A 133 -11.40 7.57 8.61
C ARG A 133 -10.02 8.18 8.36
N PRO A 134 -9.93 9.52 8.31
CA PRO A 134 -8.67 10.19 8.09
C PRO A 134 -7.71 9.93 9.25
N LEU A 135 -6.42 9.86 8.94
CA LEU A 135 -5.39 9.79 9.97
C LEU A 135 -5.20 11.17 10.60
N ASP A 136 -5.17 11.19 11.93
CA ASP A 136 -4.74 12.37 12.67
C ASP A 136 -3.24 12.61 12.42
N HIS A 137 -2.90 13.78 11.89
CA HIS A 137 -1.53 14.09 11.49
C HIS A 137 -0.57 14.15 12.70
N ALA A 138 -1.01 14.70 13.83
CA ALA A 138 -0.16 14.79 15.02
C ALA A 138 0.13 13.42 15.60
N LEU A 139 -0.92 12.59 15.76
CA LEU A 139 -0.79 11.24 16.27
C LEU A 139 0.05 10.35 15.34
N PHE A 140 -0.15 10.49 14.02
CA PHE A 140 0.68 9.78 13.04
C PHE A 140 2.15 10.18 13.15
N ASN A 141 2.43 11.48 13.25
CA ASN A 141 3.79 11.99 13.39
C ASN A 141 4.47 11.51 14.68
N GLU A 142 3.76 11.52 15.80
CA GLU A 142 4.28 10.96 17.06
C GLU A 142 4.61 9.48 16.92
N SER A 143 3.69 8.70 16.35
CA SER A 143 3.89 7.27 16.11
C SER A 143 5.07 7.02 15.15
N PHE A 144 5.20 7.83 14.11
CA PHE A 144 6.33 7.77 13.17
C PHE A 144 7.65 8.06 13.88
N MET A 145 7.71 9.12 14.69
CA MET A 145 8.93 9.50 15.45
C MET A 145 9.34 8.43 16.46
N MET A 146 8.40 7.69 17.03
CA MET A 146 8.71 6.57 17.94
C MET A 146 9.41 5.40 17.22
N HIS A 147 9.24 5.27 15.91
CA HIS A 147 9.80 4.17 15.12
C HIS A 147 10.93 4.61 14.17
N ALA A 148 11.13 5.92 14.01
CA ALA A 148 12.21 6.47 13.21
C ALA A 148 13.49 6.65 14.05
N SER A 149 14.63 6.75 13.35
CA SER A 149 15.90 7.07 14.00
C SER A 149 15.90 8.51 14.53
N THR A 150 16.43 8.71 15.73
CA THR A 150 16.71 10.05 16.27
C THR A 150 17.91 10.74 15.59
N SER A 151 18.64 9.99 14.74
CA SER A 151 19.82 10.48 14.00
C SER A 151 19.58 10.28 12.50
N PRO A 152 18.74 11.10 11.86
CA PRO A 152 18.40 10.95 10.45
C PRO A 152 19.64 11.16 9.57
N GLN A 153 19.78 10.31 8.56
CA GLN A 153 20.83 10.40 7.55
C GLN A 153 20.42 11.41 6.49
N TYR A 154 20.92 12.63 6.55
CA TYR A 154 20.56 13.70 5.60
C TYR A 154 20.85 13.36 4.14
N SER A 155 21.90 12.57 3.87
CA SER A 155 22.17 12.10 2.52
C SER A 155 21.06 11.21 1.96
N ILE A 156 20.44 10.36 2.80
CA ILE A 156 19.30 9.52 2.41
C ILE A 156 18.09 10.40 2.13
N ILE A 157 17.80 11.37 3.01
CA ILE A 157 16.69 12.31 2.82
C ILE A 157 16.89 13.12 1.54
N ALA A 158 18.08 13.67 1.31
CA ALA A 158 18.40 14.39 0.09
C ALA A 158 18.22 13.52 -1.16
N SER A 159 18.60 12.23 -1.09
CA SER A 159 18.40 11.32 -2.21
C SER A 159 16.92 11.07 -2.55
N LEU A 160 16.01 11.11 -1.55
CA LEU A 160 14.58 11.03 -1.77
C LEU A 160 14.05 12.28 -2.50
N ASP A 161 14.51 13.46 -2.11
CA ASP A 161 14.16 14.72 -2.78
C ASP A 161 14.62 14.73 -4.24
N VAL A 162 15.86 14.36 -4.48
CA VAL A 162 16.43 14.23 -5.85
C VAL A 162 15.64 13.22 -6.67
N SER A 163 15.37 12.04 -6.12
CA SER A 163 14.59 11.00 -6.80
C SER A 163 13.17 11.50 -7.16
N SER A 164 12.52 12.17 -6.25
CA SER A 164 11.19 12.76 -6.48
C SER A 164 11.24 13.79 -7.59
N LYS A 165 12.26 14.64 -7.60
CA LYS A 165 12.45 15.66 -8.63
C LYS A 165 12.76 15.07 -10.00
N MET A 166 13.58 14.04 -10.06
CA MET A 166 13.85 13.32 -11.32
C MET A 166 12.55 12.74 -11.91
N MET A 167 11.71 12.14 -11.09
CA MET A 167 10.43 11.57 -11.54
C MET A 167 9.43 12.66 -11.95
N ASP A 168 9.41 13.80 -11.28
CA ASP A 168 8.58 14.96 -11.64
C ASP A 168 8.98 15.55 -13.02
N MET A 169 10.27 15.63 -13.30
CA MET A 169 10.80 16.23 -14.53
C MET A 169 10.71 15.32 -15.76
N GLY A 170 10.88 14.03 -15.59
CA GLY A 170 11.01 13.11 -16.72
C GLY A 170 10.55 11.68 -16.48
N GLY A 171 9.94 11.39 -15.34
CA GLY A 171 9.61 10.03 -14.94
C GLY A 171 8.74 9.26 -15.95
N CYS A 172 7.78 9.93 -16.59
CA CYS A 172 6.96 9.28 -17.62
C CYS A 172 7.78 8.84 -18.84
N GLY A 173 8.71 9.66 -19.30
CA GLY A 173 9.62 9.29 -20.40
C GLY A 173 10.55 8.15 -20.02
N LEU A 174 11.19 8.27 -18.85
CA LEU A 174 12.14 7.25 -18.35
C LEU A 174 11.49 5.87 -18.11
N MET A 175 10.18 5.82 -17.85
CA MET A 175 9.47 4.55 -17.60
C MET A 175 8.79 3.97 -18.83
N GLN A 176 8.89 4.62 -19.99
CA GLN A 176 8.31 4.14 -21.25
C GLN A 176 9.36 3.62 -22.24
N GLU A 177 10.62 3.94 -22.02
CA GLU A 177 11.77 3.41 -22.76
C GLU A 177 12.24 2.05 -22.21
#